data_729ef28f22d1428cb60a9c898464d1e6
#
_entry.id   729ef28f22d1428cb60a9c898464d1e6
#
_cell.length_a   1.000
_cell.length_b   1.000
_cell.length_c   1.000
_cell.angle_alpha   90.00
_cell.angle_beta   90.00
_cell.angle_gamma   90.00
#
_symmetry.space_group_name_H-M   'P 1'
#
loop_
_entity.id
_entity.type
_entity.pdbx_description
1 polymer ?
#
loop_
_entity_poly.entity_id
_entity_poly.type
_entity_poly.pdbx_seq_one_letter_code
_entity_poly.pdbx_strand_id
1 'polypeptide(L)'
;MIDLYSDTKTKPTAAMRAAMAAAEVGDDHFGEDPTVQALQDFLAEKLGKEAALFLPSATMANQIALKIHTQPGDSVICHEQCHIRLFEGGTPAVLSGVMLDVVTGARGVFTGDQVRTAVRPSGPYFPPTRLVCVENTHNFCGGTVWTTAELDDVVVSVREARL
;
A
#
# COMPACT_ATOMS: atom_id res chain seq x y z
N MET A 1 -0.61 22.71 -22.11
CA MET A 1 -1.70 22.62 -21.10
C MET A 1 -1.22 21.71 -19.98
N ILE A 2 -1.32 22.14 -18.74
CA ILE A 2 -1.02 21.31 -17.55
C ILE A 2 -2.29 20.50 -17.25
N ASP A 3 -2.18 19.16 -17.25
CA ASP A 3 -3.28 18.27 -16.94
C ASP A 3 -3.08 17.70 -15.52
N LEU A 4 -3.99 18.04 -14.60
CA LEU A 4 -3.98 17.61 -13.21
C LEU A 4 -5.11 16.63 -12.91
N TYR A 5 -5.67 15.98 -13.93
CA TYR A 5 -6.78 15.04 -13.77
C TYR A 5 -6.36 13.78 -13.03
N SER A 6 -5.20 13.22 -13.36
CA SER A 6 -4.69 11.98 -12.74
C SER A 6 -3.17 11.89 -12.91
N ASP A 7 -2.49 11.31 -11.90
CA ASP A 7 -1.08 10.93 -11.94
C ASP A 7 -0.78 9.97 -13.11
N THR A 8 -1.73 9.13 -13.48
CA THR A 8 -1.62 8.19 -14.61
C THR A 8 -1.50 8.85 -15.98
N LYS A 9 -1.79 10.16 -16.08
CA LYS A 9 -1.63 10.93 -17.32
C LYS A 9 -0.20 11.45 -17.57
N THR A 10 0.70 11.29 -16.62
CA THR A 10 2.10 11.65 -16.79
C THR A 10 2.74 10.79 -17.88
N LYS A 11 3.67 11.40 -18.63
CA LYS A 11 4.35 10.74 -19.73
C LYS A 11 5.85 10.70 -19.47
N PRO A 12 6.55 9.63 -19.85
CA PRO A 12 7.99 9.56 -19.71
C PRO A 12 8.65 10.64 -20.56
N THR A 13 9.71 11.24 -20.03
CA THR A 13 10.57 12.18 -20.75
C THR A 13 11.32 11.52 -21.89
N ALA A 14 11.95 12.30 -22.77
CA ALA A 14 12.80 11.75 -23.84
C ALA A 14 13.98 10.93 -23.25
N ALA A 15 14.59 11.40 -22.16
CA ALA A 15 15.66 10.67 -21.45
C ALA A 15 15.17 9.35 -20.87
N MET A 16 14.00 9.33 -20.23
CA MET A 16 13.41 8.08 -19.73
C MET A 16 13.11 7.09 -20.85
N ARG A 17 12.61 7.56 -22.02
CA ARG A 17 12.37 6.69 -23.18
C ARG A 17 13.66 6.11 -23.72
N ALA A 18 14.72 6.92 -23.80
CA ALA A 18 16.03 6.45 -24.24
C ALA A 18 16.61 5.42 -23.27
N ALA A 19 16.50 5.65 -21.97
CA ALA A 19 16.93 4.68 -20.95
C ALA A 19 16.17 3.36 -21.05
N MET A 20 14.85 3.39 -21.22
CA MET A 20 14.05 2.17 -21.43
C MET A 20 14.46 1.40 -22.69
N ALA A 21 14.74 2.11 -23.79
CA ALA A 21 15.12 1.48 -25.04
C ALA A 21 16.55 0.86 -25.01
N ALA A 22 17.42 1.41 -24.16
CA ALA A 22 18.80 0.97 -23.99
C ALA A 22 19.02 0.03 -22.80
N ALA A 23 17.97 -0.24 -22.01
CA ALA A 23 18.09 -1.10 -20.84
C ALA A 23 18.53 -2.51 -21.23
N GLU A 24 19.50 -3.04 -20.50
CA GLU A 24 19.84 -4.45 -20.58
C GLU A 24 18.71 -5.26 -19.91
N VAL A 25 18.27 -6.32 -20.60
CA VAL A 25 17.17 -7.17 -20.14
C VAL A 25 17.62 -8.62 -20.08
N GLY A 26 16.99 -9.39 -19.21
CA GLY A 26 17.22 -10.81 -19.05
C GLY A 26 15.94 -11.54 -18.63
N ASP A 27 16.07 -12.82 -18.28
CA ASP A 27 14.94 -13.61 -17.81
C ASP A 27 14.67 -13.36 -16.32
N ASP A 28 13.70 -12.49 -16.04
CA ASP A 28 13.33 -12.14 -14.69
C ASP A 28 12.73 -13.33 -13.88
N HIS A 29 12.21 -14.35 -14.59
CA HIS A 29 11.73 -15.56 -13.93
C HIS A 29 12.84 -16.29 -13.14
N PHE A 30 14.05 -16.25 -13.64
CA PHE A 30 15.24 -16.82 -12.99
C PHE A 30 16.09 -15.76 -12.26
N GLY A 31 15.62 -14.50 -12.17
CA GLY A 31 16.37 -13.42 -11.55
C GLY A 31 17.58 -12.98 -12.39
N GLU A 32 17.53 -13.12 -13.69
CA GLU A 32 18.63 -12.81 -14.62
C GLU A 32 18.48 -11.46 -15.32
N ASP A 33 17.43 -10.68 -15.02
CA ASP A 33 17.28 -9.32 -15.55
C ASP A 33 18.10 -8.32 -14.72
N PRO A 34 19.22 -7.79 -15.25
CA PRO A 34 20.10 -6.92 -14.48
C PRO A 34 19.48 -5.56 -14.16
N THR A 35 18.55 -5.08 -14.99
CA THR A 35 17.88 -3.79 -14.77
C THR A 35 16.85 -3.90 -13.64
N VAL A 36 16.10 -5.00 -13.56
CA VAL A 36 15.19 -5.28 -12.46
C VAL A 36 15.96 -5.45 -11.16
N GLN A 37 17.05 -6.24 -11.15
CA GLN A 37 17.88 -6.43 -9.96
C GLN A 37 18.45 -5.11 -9.46
N ALA A 38 19.01 -4.29 -10.33
CA ALA A 38 19.56 -2.98 -9.96
C ALA A 38 18.51 -2.05 -9.33
N LEU A 39 17.26 -2.09 -9.81
CA LEU A 39 16.16 -1.33 -9.23
C LEU A 39 15.79 -1.83 -7.83
N GLN A 40 15.70 -3.15 -7.66
CA GLN A 40 15.38 -3.77 -6.37
C GLN A 40 16.46 -3.49 -5.32
N ASP A 41 17.74 -3.68 -5.67
CA ASP A 41 18.87 -3.41 -4.79
C ASP A 41 18.93 -1.93 -4.38
N PHE A 42 18.79 -1.02 -5.34
CA PHE A 42 18.77 0.42 -5.08
C PHE A 42 17.67 0.82 -4.09
N LEU A 43 16.46 0.28 -4.25
CA LEU A 43 15.35 0.60 -3.35
C LEU A 43 15.52 -0.05 -1.97
N ALA A 44 15.99 -1.27 -1.90
CA ALA A 44 16.29 -1.95 -0.64
C ALA A 44 17.32 -1.15 0.17
N GLU A 45 18.45 -0.76 -0.45
CA GLU A 45 19.48 0.06 0.18
C GLU A 45 18.93 1.42 0.63
N LYS A 46 18.27 2.14 -0.27
CA LYS A 46 17.74 3.48 0.00
C LYS A 46 16.74 3.51 1.16
N LEU A 47 15.96 2.46 1.33
CA LEU A 47 14.93 2.33 2.36
C LEU A 47 15.42 1.58 3.60
N GLY A 48 16.67 1.09 3.62
CA GLY A 48 17.23 0.30 4.70
C GLY A 48 16.47 -1.00 4.95
N LYS A 49 16.02 -1.66 3.86
CA LYS A 49 15.29 -2.93 3.89
C LYS A 49 16.17 -4.06 3.40
N GLU A 50 15.83 -5.29 3.84
CA GLU A 50 16.54 -6.50 3.44
C GLU A 50 16.41 -6.77 1.93
N ALA A 51 15.25 -6.50 1.37
CA ALA A 51 14.95 -6.71 -0.04
C ALA A 51 13.85 -5.77 -0.54
N ALA A 52 13.75 -5.64 -1.85
CA ALA A 52 12.62 -5.03 -2.55
C ALA A 52 12.18 -5.94 -3.70
N LEU A 53 10.93 -5.84 -4.09
CA LEU A 53 10.37 -6.60 -5.21
C LEU A 53 9.73 -5.65 -6.21
N PHE A 54 10.17 -5.70 -7.46
CA PHE A 54 9.52 -5.00 -8.56
C PHE A 54 8.23 -5.73 -8.95
N LEU A 55 7.15 -4.98 -9.13
CA LEU A 55 5.86 -5.49 -9.56
C LEU A 55 5.29 -4.59 -10.67
N PRO A 56 4.56 -5.16 -11.65
CA PRO A 56 4.09 -4.41 -12.82
C PRO A 56 3.00 -3.39 -12.51
N SER A 57 2.38 -3.44 -11.32
CA SER A 57 1.39 -2.45 -10.91
C SER A 57 1.34 -2.28 -9.38
N ALA A 58 1.00 -1.07 -8.94
CA ALA A 58 0.78 -0.78 -7.52
C ALA A 58 -0.42 -1.56 -6.94
N THR A 59 -1.47 -1.80 -7.74
CA THR A 59 -2.59 -2.66 -7.34
C THR A 59 -2.11 -4.07 -7.01
N MET A 60 -1.25 -4.66 -7.82
CA MET A 60 -0.66 -5.97 -7.53
C MET A 60 0.14 -5.95 -6.22
N ALA A 61 0.94 -4.90 -6.00
CA ALA A 61 1.68 -4.74 -4.75
C ALA A 61 0.77 -4.66 -3.54
N ASN A 62 -0.30 -3.86 -3.60
CA ASN A 62 -1.28 -3.75 -2.52
C ASN A 62 -1.95 -5.10 -2.22
N GLN A 63 -2.36 -5.83 -3.26
CA GLN A 63 -3.03 -7.12 -3.07
C GLN A 63 -2.10 -8.20 -2.52
N ILE A 64 -0.83 -8.22 -2.91
CA ILE A 64 0.18 -9.10 -2.32
C ILE A 64 0.39 -8.74 -0.86
N ALA A 65 0.55 -7.45 -0.53
CA ALA A 65 0.72 -7.01 0.85
C ALA A 65 -0.45 -7.43 1.74
N LEU A 66 -1.70 -7.24 1.29
CA LEU A 66 -2.86 -7.73 2.00
C LEU A 66 -2.81 -9.25 2.20
N LYS A 67 -2.52 -9.98 1.13
CA LYS A 67 -2.54 -11.46 1.12
C LYS A 67 -1.51 -12.09 2.05
N ILE A 68 -0.30 -11.52 2.15
CA ILE A 68 0.76 -12.10 3.00
C ILE A 68 0.56 -11.79 4.49
N HIS A 69 -0.21 -10.74 4.82
CA HIS A 69 -0.45 -10.30 6.20
C HIS A 69 -1.79 -10.73 6.76
N THR A 70 -2.65 -11.38 5.97
CA THR A 70 -4.01 -11.74 6.40
C THR A 70 -4.40 -13.17 6.00
N GLN A 71 -5.46 -13.65 6.63
CA GLN A 71 -6.17 -14.89 6.27
C GLN A 71 -7.62 -14.57 5.87
N PRO A 72 -8.29 -15.42 5.08
CA PRO A 72 -9.72 -15.25 4.80
C PRO A 72 -10.53 -15.16 6.09
N GLY A 73 -11.37 -14.14 6.17
CA GLY A 73 -12.18 -13.83 7.34
C GLY A 73 -11.56 -12.80 8.29
N ASP A 74 -10.32 -12.39 8.07
CA ASP A 74 -9.71 -11.30 8.83
C ASP A 74 -10.30 -9.94 8.45
N SER A 75 -10.13 -8.98 9.34
CA SER A 75 -10.51 -7.57 9.17
C SER A 75 -9.27 -6.69 9.02
N VAL A 76 -9.36 -5.73 8.12
CA VAL A 76 -8.32 -4.74 7.79
C VAL A 76 -8.89 -3.33 8.01
N ILE A 77 -8.26 -2.54 8.86
CA ILE A 77 -8.64 -1.14 9.08
C ILE A 77 -8.01 -0.28 7.96
N CYS A 78 -8.80 0.58 7.35
CA CYS A 78 -8.33 1.51 6.34
C CYS A 78 -9.20 2.78 6.28
N HIS A 79 -8.69 3.83 5.64
CA HIS A 79 -9.50 5.04 5.42
C HIS A 79 -10.64 4.77 4.44
N GLU A 80 -11.80 5.40 4.67
CA GLU A 80 -13.02 5.20 3.83
C GLU A 80 -12.82 5.52 2.35
N GLN A 81 -11.87 6.39 2.00
CA GLN A 81 -11.58 6.79 0.64
C GLN A 81 -10.24 6.25 0.11
N CYS A 82 -9.66 5.23 0.77
CA CYS A 82 -8.40 4.67 0.33
C CYS A 82 -8.51 3.88 -0.98
N HIS A 83 -7.40 3.77 -1.68
CA HIS A 83 -7.30 3.15 -3.00
C HIS A 83 -7.71 1.68 -2.98
N ILE A 84 -7.24 0.90 -2.01
CA ILE A 84 -7.56 -0.53 -1.88
C ILE A 84 -9.05 -0.81 -1.74
N ARG A 85 -9.81 0.15 -1.24
CA ARG A 85 -11.27 0.04 -1.09
C ARG A 85 -12.03 0.47 -2.33
N LEU A 86 -11.65 1.59 -2.95
CA LEU A 86 -12.45 2.25 -3.98
C LEU A 86 -12.04 1.90 -5.41
N PHE A 87 -10.74 1.66 -5.64
CA PHE A 87 -10.19 1.62 -7.00
C PHE A 87 -9.54 0.30 -7.40
N GLU A 88 -9.69 -0.75 -6.59
CA GLU A 88 -9.11 -2.06 -6.88
C GLU A 88 -10.16 -3.15 -7.12
N GLY A 89 -11.37 -2.77 -7.57
CA GLY A 89 -12.38 -3.71 -8.07
C GLY A 89 -12.87 -4.76 -7.08
N GLY A 90 -12.77 -4.51 -5.76
CA GLY A 90 -13.17 -5.46 -4.73
C GLY A 90 -12.17 -6.60 -4.51
N THR A 91 -10.97 -6.50 -5.09
CA THR A 91 -9.92 -7.52 -4.99
C THR A 91 -9.50 -7.90 -3.57
N PRO A 92 -9.51 -7.02 -2.54
CA PRO A 92 -9.27 -7.44 -1.15
C PRO A 92 -10.20 -8.57 -0.69
N ALA A 93 -11.47 -8.49 -1.05
CA ALA A 93 -12.43 -9.55 -0.73
C ALA A 93 -12.23 -10.81 -1.59
N VAL A 94 -11.95 -10.65 -2.89
CA VAL A 94 -11.81 -11.77 -3.83
C VAL A 94 -10.50 -12.54 -3.62
N LEU A 95 -9.37 -11.85 -3.45
CA LEU A 95 -8.05 -12.48 -3.38
C LEU A 95 -7.63 -12.85 -1.96
N SER A 96 -7.93 -11.98 -1.00
CA SER A 96 -7.53 -12.18 0.40
C SER A 96 -8.67 -12.65 1.29
N GLY A 97 -9.93 -12.47 0.87
CA GLY A 97 -11.11 -12.84 1.65
C GLY A 97 -11.28 -11.98 2.91
N VAL A 98 -10.75 -10.76 2.90
CA VAL A 98 -10.77 -9.87 4.07
C VAL A 98 -11.97 -8.93 4.07
N MET A 99 -12.38 -8.52 5.26
CA MET A 99 -13.31 -7.42 5.47
C MET A 99 -12.54 -6.12 5.63
N LEU A 100 -13.06 -5.03 5.06
CA LEU A 100 -12.50 -3.70 5.26
C LEU A 100 -13.31 -2.95 6.32
N ASP A 101 -12.72 -2.69 7.46
CA ASP A 101 -13.27 -1.83 8.51
C ASP A 101 -12.78 -0.40 8.28
N VAL A 102 -13.72 0.48 7.97
CA VAL A 102 -13.39 1.83 7.56
C VAL A 102 -13.34 2.80 8.74
N VAL A 103 -12.33 3.64 8.73
CA VAL A 103 -12.24 4.82 9.59
C VAL A 103 -12.35 6.08 8.72
N THR A 104 -12.85 7.14 9.32
CA THR A 104 -12.89 8.46 8.70
C THR A 104 -11.72 9.28 9.21
N GLY A 105 -11.29 10.27 8.43
CA GLY A 105 -10.21 11.14 8.85
C GLY A 105 -10.13 12.38 7.98
N ALA A 106 -9.66 13.48 8.56
CA ALA A 106 -9.51 14.72 7.80
C ALA A 106 -8.46 14.54 6.71
N ARG A 107 -8.87 14.70 5.46
CA ARG A 107 -7.98 14.57 4.30
C ARG A 107 -7.27 13.23 4.18
N GLY A 108 -7.90 12.15 4.63
CA GLY A 108 -7.33 10.81 4.53
C GLY A 108 -6.43 10.40 5.70
N VAL A 109 -6.23 11.29 6.68
CA VAL A 109 -5.43 11.03 7.88
C VAL A 109 -6.37 10.70 9.04
N PHE A 110 -6.15 9.57 9.68
CA PHE A 110 -6.87 9.13 10.88
C PHE A 110 -5.91 9.00 12.07
N THR A 111 -6.46 8.94 13.27
CA THR A 111 -5.68 8.94 14.53
C THR A 111 -5.53 7.55 15.11
N GLY A 112 -4.56 7.38 16.01
CA GLY A 112 -4.40 6.15 16.79
C GLY A 112 -5.63 5.81 17.62
N ASP A 113 -6.35 6.80 18.16
CA ASP A 113 -7.60 6.56 18.91
C ASP A 113 -8.70 5.99 18.00
N GLN A 114 -8.77 6.43 16.75
CA GLN A 114 -9.69 5.86 15.79
C GLN A 114 -9.33 4.40 15.45
N VAL A 115 -8.04 4.07 15.36
CA VAL A 115 -7.58 2.69 15.21
C VAL A 115 -7.98 1.86 16.42
N ARG A 116 -7.69 2.32 17.65
CA ARG A 116 -8.07 1.60 18.89
C ARG A 116 -9.57 1.31 18.95
N THR A 117 -10.38 2.28 18.54
CA THR A 117 -11.85 2.13 18.52
C THR A 117 -12.31 1.13 17.44
N ALA A 118 -11.62 1.08 16.31
CA ALA A 118 -11.98 0.21 15.18
C ALA A 118 -11.49 -1.24 15.37
N VAL A 119 -10.50 -1.48 16.24
CA VAL A 119 -10.03 -2.84 16.55
C VAL A 119 -11.17 -3.65 17.15
N ARG A 120 -11.47 -4.79 16.54
CA ARG A 120 -12.56 -5.64 16.98
C ARG A 120 -12.19 -6.41 18.25
N PRO A 121 -13.16 -6.61 19.18
CA PRO A 121 -12.92 -7.39 20.38
C PRO A 121 -12.64 -8.87 20.01
N SER A 122 -11.81 -9.52 20.82
CA SER A 122 -11.58 -10.94 20.67
C SER A 122 -12.84 -11.75 20.98
N GLY A 123 -13.15 -12.74 20.15
CA GLY A 123 -14.29 -13.63 20.41
C GLY A 123 -14.74 -14.37 19.15
N PRO A 124 -15.57 -15.41 19.32
CA PRO A 124 -15.95 -16.27 18.20
C PRO A 124 -16.91 -15.61 17.18
N TYR A 125 -17.44 -14.46 17.50
CA TYR A 125 -18.41 -13.76 16.67
C TYR A 125 -17.83 -12.58 15.88
N PHE A 126 -16.56 -12.23 16.14
CA PHE A 126 -15.92 -11.08 15.51
C PHE A 126 -14.77 -11.52 14.61
N PRO A 127 -14.70 -11.01 13.37
CA PRO A 127 -13.52 -11.19 12.55
C PRO A 127 -12.31 -10.55 13.24
N PRO A 128 -11.19 -11.23 13.38
CA PRO A 128 -10.01 -10.66 14.03
C PRO A 128 -9.44 -9.52 13.16
N THR A 129 -9.19 -8.37 13.77
CA THR A 129 -8.42 -7.32 13.13
C THR A 129 -6.96 -7.76 13.03
N ARG A 130 -6.36 -7.66 11.83
CA ARG A 130 -4.99 -8.12 11.56
C ARG A 130 -4.07 -7.07 10.99
N LEU A 131 -4.63 -6.05 10.35
CA LEU A 131 -3.84 -5.10 9.59
C LEU A 131 -4.47 -3.71 9.65
N VAL A 132 -3.63 -2.70 9.67
CA VAL A 132 -4.01 -1.31 9.43
C VAL A 132 -3.29 -0.82 8.17
N CYS A 133 -4.04 -0.31 7.21
CA CYS A 133 -3.50 0.24 5.97
C CYS A 133 -3.57 1.77 5.99
N VAL A 134 -2.45 2.41 5.74
CA VAL A 134 -2.36 3.85 5.49
C VAL A 134 -2.00 4.08 4.03
N GLU A 135 -2.57 5.12 3.42
CA GLU A 135 -2.24 5.53 2.06
C GLU A 135 -1.44 6.82 2.09
N ASN A 136 -0.21 6.78 1.58
CA ASN A 136 0.69 7.93 1.53
C ASN A 136 1.44 7.96 0.18
N THR A 137 1.24 8.98 -0.64
CA THR A 137 0.31 10.12 -0.47
C THR A 137 -1.13 9.69 -0.72
N HIS A 138 -2.10 10.22 0.07
CA HIS A 138 -3.49 9.79 -0.08
C HIS A 138 -4.12 10.42 -1.33
N ASN A 139 -4.26 9.62 -2.39
CA ASN A 139 -4.65 10.09 -3.72
C ASN A 139 -6.00 10.82 -3.70
N PHE A 140 -7.05 10.16 -3.26
CA PHE A 140 -8.42 10.70 -3.34
C PHE A 140 -8.68 11.86 -2.37
N CYS A 141 -7.82 12.03 -1.37
CA CYS A 141 -7.87 13.14 -0.44
C CYS A 141 -6.92 14.30 -0.80
N GLY A 142 -6.59 14.45 -2.08
CA GLY A 142 -5.82 15.58 -2.60
C GLY A 142 -4.30 15.45 -2.47
N GLY A 143 -3.77 14.24 -2.42
CA GLY A 143 -2.33 13.98 -2.31
C GLY A 143 -1.78 14.27 -0.91
N THR A 144 -2.59 14.08 0.11
CA THR A 144 -2.18 14.35 1.51
C THR A 144 -0.98 13.50 1.88
N VAL A 145 0.01 14.16 2.47
CA VAL A 145 1.20 13.54 3.06
C VAL A 145 0.97 13.37 4.55
N TRP A 146 1.16 12.16 5.05
CA TRP A 146 1.20 11.90 6.49
C TRP A 146 2.48 12.47 7.09
N THR A 147 2.37 13.18 8.19
CA THR A 147 3.54 13.55 8.99
C THR A 147 4.07 12.34 9.76
N THR A 148 5.34 12.36 10.13
CA THR A 148 5.93 11.32 10.97
C THR A 148 5.18 11.15 12.29
N ALA A 149 4.77 12.27 12.92
CA ALA A 149 4.03 12.23 14.18
C ALA A 149 2.65 11.54 14.04
N GLU A 150 1.93 11.78 12.94
CA GLU A 150 0.65 11.11 12.65
C GLU A 150 0.84 9.61 12.42
N LEU A 151 1.90 9.23 11.68
CA LEU A 151 2.24 7.82 11.48
C LEU A 151 2.64 7.14 12.79
N ASP A 152 3.44 7.79 13.63
CA ASP A 152 3.87 7.27 14.91
C ASP A 152 2.68 7.03 15.86
N ASP A 153 1.69 7.92 15.90
CA ASP A 153 0.46 7.73 16.68
C ASP A 153 -0.30 6.46 16.25
N VAL A 154 -0.44 6.24 14.93
CA VAL A 154 -1.05 5.01 14.40
C VAL A 154 -0.20 3.78 14.74
N VAL A 155 1.13 3.85 14.56
CA VAL A 155 2.04 2.72 14.84
C VAL A 155 1.99 2.34 16.31
N VAL A 156 1.94 3.30 17.23
CA VAL A 156 1.79 3.02 18.67
C VAL A 156 0.51 2.24 18.93
N SER A 157 -0.62 2.69 18.39
CA SER A 157 -1.90 2.00 18.58
C SER A 157 -1.95 0.59 17.98
N VAL A 158 -1.32 0.40 16.82
CA VAL A 158 -1.19 -0.91 16.17
C VAL A 158 -0.38 -1.88 17.06
N ARG A 159 0.74 -1.41 17.63
CA ARG A 159 1.58 -2.22 18.54
C ARG A 159 0.87 -2.55 19.85
N GLU A 160 0.14 -1.62 20.43
CA GLU A 160 -0.69 -1.85 21.63
C GLU A 160 -1.77 -2.91 21.38
N ALA A 161 -2.36 -2.90 20.19
CA ALA A 161 -3.35 -3.88 19.76
C ALA A 161 -2.74 -5.23 19.33
N ARG A 162 -1.43 -5.32 19.22
CA ARG A 162 -0.68 -6.51 18.75
C ARG A 162 -1.07 -6.96 17.33
N LEU A 163 -1.27 -5.98 16.46
CA LEU A 163 -1.55 -6.18 15.03
C LEU A 163 -0.26 -6.25 14.22
#